data_64813ede3444e042bdc9a0fd093f65c8
#
_entry.id   64813ede3444e042bdc9a0fd093f65c8
#
_cell.length_a   1.000
_cell.length_b   1.000
_cell.length_c   1.000
_cell.angle_alpha   90.00
_cell.angle_beta   90.00
_cell.angle_gamma   90.00
#
_symmetry.space_group_name_H-M   'P 1'
#
loop_
_entity.id
_entity.type
_entity.pdbx_description
1 polymer ?
#
loop_
_entity_poly.entity_id
_entity_poly.type
_entity_poly.pdbx_seq_one_letter_code
_entity_poly.pdbx_strand_id
1 'polypeptide(L)'
;MMLACRGFEAVLWHVAWLRRTMTTVYQATCTAPVNIAVIKYWGKRDTELILPTNDSLSVTLDQDHLRTVTTARADASFGTTEDLGSRHDKLWLNGKEESVKPGGRLEACLKELRRLRADREERDTSLPPLSRWGLRLCSENNFPTAAGLASSASGFAALAITVAELYGLS
;
A
#
# COMPACT_ATOMS: atom_id res chain seq x y z
N MET A 1 -16.45 -29.03 73.99
CA MET A 1 -17.08 -29.97 73.02
C MET A 1 -16.83 -29.41 71.63
N MET A 2 -15.91 -30.08 70.92
CA MET A 2 -15.45 -29.72 69.59
C MET A 2 -16.53 -29.90 68.53
N LEU A 3 -16.63 -29.01 67.58
CA LEU A 3 -17.06 -29.38 66.22
C LEU A 3 -16.42 -28.44 65.21
N ALA A 4 -15.60 -29.10 64.40
CA ALA A 4 -14.86 -28.56 63.27
C ALA A 4 -15.83 -28.22 62.16
N CYS A 5 -15.66 -27.08 61.48
CA CYS A 5 -16.22 -26.83 60.16
C CYS A 5 -15.07 -26.73 59.16
N ARG A 6 -15.13 -27.68 58.23
CA ARG A 6 -14.21 -27.90 57.13
C ARG A 6 -14.40 -26.84 56.02
N GLY A 7 -13.30 -26.42 55.46
CA GLY A 7 -13.13 -26.32 54.01
C GLY A 7 -13.91 -25.24 53.28
N PHE A 8 -13.32 -24.05 53.14
CA PHE A 8 -13.62 -23.17 52.04
C PHE A 8 -12.45 -23.26 51.04
N GLU A 9 -12.63 -24.15 50.07
CA GLU A 9 -11.74 -24.14 48.91
C GLU A 9 -11.95 -22.85 48.14
N ALA A 10 -10.92 -22.04 48.11
CA ALA A 10 -10.84 -20.86 47.25
C ALA A 10 -10.73 -21.32 45.80
N VAL A 11 -11.85 -21.28 45.06
CA VAL A 11 -11.88 -21.42 43.62
C VAL A 11 -11.23 -20.17 43.05
N LEU A 12 -9.93 -20.31 42.73
CA LEU A 12 -9.19 -19.35 41.94
C LEU A 12 -9.78 -19.33 40.54
N TRP A 13 -10.68 -18.40 40.29
CA TRP A 13 -11.05 -18.02 38.93
C TRP A 13 -9.85 -17.38 38.30
N HIS A 14 -9.13 -18.16 37.48
CA HIS A 14 -8.21 -17.62 36.49
C HIS A 14 -9.04 -16.85 35.46
N VAL A 15 -9.23 -15.57 35.74
CA VAL A 15 -9.65 -14.63 34.71
C VAL A 15 -8.46 -14.51 33.77
N ALA A 16 -8.46 -15.32 32.71
CA ALA A 16 -7.59 -15.13 31.57
C ALA A 16 -7.94 -13.77 30.98
N TRP A 17 -7.17 -12.75 31.37
CA TRP A 17 -7.15 -11.47 30.67
C TRP A 17 -6.71 -11.76 29.25
N LEU A 18 -7.68 -11.93 28.34
CA LEU A 18 -7.41 -11.78 26.92
C LEU A 18 -6.88 -10.36 26.74
N ARG A 19 -5.58 -10.22 26.71
CA ARG A 19 -4.94 -9.04 26.15
C ARG A 19 -5.37 -8.99 24.69
N ARG A 20 -6.44 -8.27 24.42
CA ARG A 20 -6.78 -7.84 23.08
C ARG A 20 -5.64 -6.92 22.67
N THR A 21 -4.61 -7.50 22.04
CA THR A 21 -3.57 -6.71 21.38
C THR A 21 -4.30 -5.83 20.39
N MET A 22 -4.38 -4.54 20.70
CA MET A 22 -4.84 -3.57 19.72
C MET A 22 -3.85 -3.63 18.56
N THR A 23 -4.22 -4.33 17.50
CA THR A 23 -3.42 -4.39 16.29
C THR A 23 -3.47 -2.99 15.67
N THR A 24 -2.37 -2.29 15.73
CA THR A 24 -2.25 -0.99 15.06
C THR A 24 -2.45 -1.25 13.56
N VAL A 25 -3.46 -0.62 12.99
CA VAL A 25 -3.75 -0.73 11.56
C VAL A 25 -2.94 0.32 10.82
N TYR A 26 -2.03 -0.13 9.97
CA TYR A 26 -1.27 0.75 9.09
C TYR A 26 -1.96 0.79 7.73
N GLN A 27 -2.64 1.89 7.48
CA GLN A 27 -3.43 2.10 6.27
C GLN A 27 -3.38 3.56 5.84
N ALA A 28 -3.32 3.77 4.53
CA ALA A 28 -3.46 5.08 3.90
C ALA A 28 -4.43 4.99 2.73
N THR A 29 -5.09 6.10 2.42
CA THR A 29 -5.96 6.22 1.23
C THR A 29 -5.69 7.57 0.59
N CYS A 30 -5.32 7.54 -0.68
CA CYS A 30 -5.08 8.76 -1.46
C CYS A 30 -5.83 8.69 -2.80
N THR A 31 -5.95 9.84 -3.43
CA THR A 31 -6.58 9.98 -4.74
C THR A 31 -5.62 10.65 -5.72
N ALA A 32 -5.77 10.34 -7.00
CA ALA A 32 -5.08 11.05 -8.06
C ALA A 32 -6.05 11.37 -9.21
N PRO A 33 -6.01 12.59 -9.74
CA PRO A 33 -6.84 12.99 -10.87
C PRO A 33 -6.33 12.36 -12.17
N VAL A 34 -7.16 12.41 -13.19
CA VAL A 34 -6.77 12.09 -14.56
C VAL A 34 -5.87 13.21 -15.10
N ASN A 35 -4.79 12.82 -15.78
CA ASN A 35 -3.93 13.74 -16.49
C ASN A 35 -3.83 13.30 -17.96
N ILE A 36 -4.16 14.19 -18.89
CA ILE A 36 -4.23 13.91 -20.33
C ILE A 36 -3.24 14.78 -21.07
N ALA A 37 -2.33 14.14 -21.81
CA ALA A 37 -1.43 14.86 -22.71
C ALA A 37 -2.18 15.38 -23.94
N VAL A 38 -2.12 16.69 -24.16
CA VAL A 38 -2.63 17.37 -25.35
C VAL A 38 -1.54 17.50 -26.41
N ILE A 39 -0.29 17.60 -26.02
CA ILE A 39 0.89 17.44 -26.89
C ILE A 39 1.67 16.24 -26.38
N LYS A 40 1.80 15.19 -27.20
CA LYS A 40 2.42 13.93 -26.85
C LYS A 40 3.84 13.87 -27.41
N TYR A 41 4.75 13.23 -26.67
CA TYR A 41 6.04 12.85 -27.23
C TYR A 41 5.89 11.59 -28.08
N TRP A 42 6.71 11.47 -29.14
CA TRP A 42 6.60 10.41 -30.14
C TRP A 42 7.59 9.27 -29.96
N GLY A 43 8.58 9.45 -29.12
CA GLY A 43 9.58 8.45 -28.86
C GLY A 43 10.43 8.77 -27.63
N LYS A 44 11.34 7.87 -27.33
CA LYS A 44 12.32 8.02 -26.24
C LYS A 44 13.71 8.11 -26.85
N ARG A 45 14.48 9.16 -26.51
CA ARG A 45 15.91 9.28 -26.85
C ARG A 45 16.78 8.43 -25.92
N ASP A 46 16.28 8.09 -24.75
CA ASP A 46 16.89 7.20 -23.79
C ASP A 46 15.79 6.30 -23.20
N THR A 47 15.95 5.00 -23.32
CA THR A 47 14.96 4.01 -22.87
C THR A 47 15.17 3.57 -21.43
N GLU A 48 16.37 3.75 -20.89
CA GLU A 48 16.70 3.43 -19.51
C GLU A 48 16.21 4.55 -18.56
N LEU A 49 16.56 5.79 -18.91
CA LEU A 49 16.12 6.98 -18.17
C LEU A 49 14.71 7.47 -18.57
N ILE A 50 14.09 6.83 -19.58
CA ILE A 50 12.74 7.19 -20.08
C ILE A 50 12.68 8.63 -20.60
N LEU A 51 13.77 9.16 -21.17
CA LEU A 51 13.82 10.52 -21.66
C LEU A 51 13.11 10.66 -23.02
N PRO A 52 12.18 11.63 -23.17
CA PRO A 52 11.44 11.82 -24.43
C PRO A 52 12.30 12.45 -25.51
N THR A 53 11.87 12.30 -26.79
CA THR A 53 12.50 12.92 -27.95
C THR A 53 12.10 14.37 -28.15
N ASN A 54 10.94 14.78 -27.64
CA ASN A 54 10.40 16.12 -27.74
C ASN A 54 9.58 16.46 -26.49
N ASP A 55 9.30 17.73 -26.30
CA ASP A 55 8.49 18.21 -25.20
C ASP A 55 7.04 17.70 -25.30
N SER A 56 6.38 17.58 -24.17
CA SER A 56 4.96 17.25 -24.05
C SER A 56 4.25 18.22 -23.13
N LEU A 57 2.96 18.41 -23.40
CA LEU A 57 2.09 19.22 -22.57
C LEU A 57 0.89 18.37 -22.14
N SER A 58 0.59 18.36 -20.88
CA SER A 58 -0.57 17.66 -20.32
C SER A 58 -1.40 18.56 -19.43
N VAL A 59 -2.69 18.24 -19.33
CA VAL A 59 -3.65 18.93 -18.47
C VAL A 59 -4.15 17.95 -17.43
N THR A 60 -4.10 18.38 -16.18
CA THR A 60 -4.70 17.65 -15.06
C THR A 60 -6.17 18.06 -14.95
N LEU A 61 -7.06 17.08 -14.97
CA LEU A 61 -8.48 17.29 -14.83
C LEU A 61 -8.87 17.47 -13.35
N ASP A 62 -10.08 17.96 -13.14
CA ASP A 62 -10.61 18.16 -11.80
C ASP A 62 -10.76 16.82 -11.06
N GLN A 63 -10.13 16.75 -9.88
CA GLN A 63 -10.11 15.55 -9.05
C GLN A 63 -11.48 15.21 -8.45
N ASP A 64 -12.38 16.19 -8.33
CA ASP A 64 -13.73 15.95 -7.84
C ASP A 64 -14.60 15.25 -8.90
N HIS A 65 -14.27 15.40 -10.17
CA HIS A 65 -14.99 14.78 -11.28
C HIS A 65 -14.42 13.42 -11.68
N LEU A 66 -13.10 13.33 -11.96
CA LEU A 66 -12.46 12.13 -12.47
C LEU A 66 -11.20 11.82 -11.67
N ARG A 67 -11.25 10.74 -10.90
CA ARG A 67 -10.14 10.30 -10.05
C ARG A 67 -10.00 8.79 -9.92
N THR A 68 -8.82 8.37 -9.60
CA THR A 68 -8.55 7.06 -9.01
C THR A 68 -8.41 7.21 -7.51
N VAL A 69 -9.04 6.33 -6.75
CA VAL A 69 -8.88 6.19 -5.29
C VAL A 69 -8.08 4.94 -5.03
N THR A 70 -7.00 5.02 -4.26
CA THR A 70 -6.23 3.86 -3.85
C THR A 70 -6.14 3.80 -2.34
N THR A 71 -6.38 2.63 -1.78
CA THR A 71 -6.14 2.30 -0.38
C THR A 71 -5.04 1.26 -0.29
N ALA A 72 -4.04 1.51 0.54
CA ALA A 72 -2.96 0.58 0.86
C ALA A 72 -2.99 0.23 2.34
N ARG A 73 -2.78 -1.04 2.65
CA ARG A 73 -2.64 -1.54 4.01
C ARG A 73 -1.41 -2.42 4.12
N ALA A 74 -0.63 -2.25 5.20
CA ALA A 74 0.47 -3.12 5.58
C ALA A 74 0.15 -3.83 6.90
N ASP A 75 0.48 -5.11 6.98
CA ASP A 75 0.25 -5.91 8.18
C ASP A 75 1.26 -7.07 8.23
N ALA A 76 1.80 -7.36 9.42
CA ALA A 76 2.72 -8.48 9.61
C ALA A 76 2.09 -9.84 9.25
N SER A 77 0.78 -9.98 9.42
CA SER A 77 0.05 -11.22 9.06
C SER A 77 -0.06 -11.46 7.55
N PHE A 78 0.27 -10.46 6.72
CA PHE A 78 0.27 -10.62 5.27
C PHE A 78 1.52 -11.31 4.74
N GLY A 79 2.47 -11.67 5.63
CA GLY A 79 3.75 -12.26 5.31
C GLY A 79 4.86 -11.21 5.19
N THR A 80 6.10 -11.69 5.13
CA THR A 80 7.27 -10.83 5.02
C THR A 80 7.94 -10.96 3.66
N THR A 81 8.62 -9.90 3.21
CA THR A 81 9.35 -9.89 1.93
C THR A 81 10.57 -10.81 1.95
N GLU A 82 11.04 -11.21 3.11
CA GLU A 82 12.19 -12.12 3.28
C GLU A 82 11.85 -13.55 2.84
N ASP A 83 10.61 -13.98 3.07
CA ASP A 83 10.20 -15.37 2.78
C ASP A 83 9.87 -15.61 1.31
N LEU A 84 9.28 -14.66 0.59
CA LEU A 84 8.76 -14.87 -0.78
C LEU A 84 8.89 -13.64 -1.69
N GLY A 85 9.61 -12.60 -1.29
CA GLY A 85 9.74 -11.36 -2.07
C GLY A 85 8.39 -10.65 -2.27
N SER A 86 8.15 -10.11 -3.47
CA SER A 86 6.90 -9.37 -3.78
C SER A 86 5.63 -10.26 -3.86
N ARG A 87 5.74 -11.58 -3.68
CA ARG A 87 4.58 -12.51 -3.77
C ARG A 87 3.54 -12.31 -2.68
N HIS A 88 3.89 -11.62 -1.59
CA HIS A 88 2.95 -11.29 -0.52
C HIS A 88 2.08 -10.08 -0.83
N ASP A 89 2.45 -9.30 -1.83
CA ASP A 89 1.66 -8.15 -2.24
C ASP A 89 0.48 -8.60 -3.09
N LYS A 90 -0.68 -8.06 -2.76
CA LYS A 90 -1.89 -8.28 -3.54
C LYS A 90 -2.47 -6.95 -3.98
N LEU A 91 -2.95 -6.93 -5.21
CA LEU A 91 -3.56 -5.77 -5.84
C LEU A 91 -4.97 -6.14 -6.32
N TRP A 92 -5.92 -5.28 -6.04
CA TRP A 92 -7.25 -5.31 -6.63
C TRP A 92 -7.47 -4.04 -7.43
N LEU A 93 -7.86 -4.19 -8.69
CA LEU A 93 -8.22 -3.09 -9.58
C LEU A 93 -9.71 -3.19 -9.92
N ASN A 94 -10.50 -2.18 -9.52
CA ASN A 94 -11.94 -2.16 -9.72
C ASN A 94 -12.63 -3.47 -9.29
N GLY A 95 -12.25 -3.97 -8.11
CA GLY A 95 -12.81 -5.18 -7.51
C GLY A 95 -12.24 -6.51 -8.04
N LYS A 96 -11.32 -6.50 -9.03
CA LYS A 96 -10.68 -7.72 -9.55
C LYS A 96 -9.26 -7.85 -9.02
N GLU A 97 -8.91 -9.04 -8.52
CA GLU A 97 -7.55 -9.34 -8.10
C GLU A 97 -6.63 -9.42 -9.34
N GLU A 98 -5.55 -8.67 -9.30
CA GLU A 98 -4.54 -8.60 -10.34
C GLU A 98 -3.18 -9.05 -9.78
N SER A 99 -2.39 -9.75 -10.59
CA SER A 99 -1.06 -10.17 -10.17
C SER A 99 -0.06 -9.03 -10.31
N VAL A 100 0.79 -8.83 -9.29
CA VAL A 100 1.99 -8.00 -9.41
C VAL A 100 2.99 -8.76 -10.28
N LYS A 101 3.16 -8.31 -11.54
CA LYS A 101 4.03 -8.98 -12.50
C LYS A 101 5.50 -8.80 -12.12
N PRO A 102 6.27 -9.91 -12.00
CA PRO A 102 7.71 -9.83 -11.79
C PRO A 102 8.40 -9.04 -12.92
N GLY A 103 9.33 -8.17 -12.56
CA GLY A 103 10.02 -7.27 -13.49
C GLY A 103 9.18 -6.13 -14.05
N GLY A 104 7.92 -6.01 -13.59
CA GLY A 104 7.01 -4.95 -14.02
C GLY A 104 7.25 -3.62 -13.32
N ARG A 105 6.72 -2.54 -13.91
CA ARG A 105 6.84 -1.17 -13.35
C ARG A 105 6.26 -1.05 -11.92
N LEU A 106 5.19 -1.78 -11.62
CA LEU A 106 4.60 -1.76 -10.29
C LEU A 106 5.56 -2.37 -9.26
N GLU A 107 6.13 -3.53 -9.55
CA GLU A 107 7.12 -4.16 -8.66
C GLU A 107 8.32 -3.25 -8.44
N ALA A 108 8.86 -2.64 -9.49
CA ALA A 108 9.98 -1.69 -9.39
C ALA A 108 9.63 -0.50 -8.48
N CYS A 109 8.43 0.07 -8.64
CA CYS A 109 7.95 1.16 -7.79
C CYS A 109 7.82 0.74 -6.32
N LEU A 110 7.18 -0.39 -6.05
CA LEU A 110 7.03 -0.90 -4.68
C LEU A 110 8.37 -1.22 -4.04
N LYS A 111 9.32 -1.78 -4.81
CA LYS A 111 10.68 -2.06 -4.35
C LYS A 111 11.42 -0.79 -3.94
N GLU A 112 11.31 0.28 -4.74
CA GLU A 112 11.94 1.56 -4.41
C GLU A 112 11.30 2.22 -3.20
N LEU A 113 9.97 2.22 -3.09
CA LEU A 113 9.27 2.75 -1.91
C LEU A 113 9.63 1.98 -0.63
N ARG A 114 9.80 0.66 -0.72
CA ARG A 114 10.29 -0.15 0.40
C ARG A 114 11.71 0.19 0.79
N ARG A 115 12.59 0.38 -0.19
CA ARG A 115 13.97 0.81 0.07
C ARG A 115 14.01 2.13 0.83
N LEU A 116 13.25 3.13 0.37
CA LEU A 116 13.15 4.42 1.05
C LEU A 116 12.60 4.30 2.48
N ARG A 117 11.61 3.41 2.67
CA ARG A 117 11.08 3.13 4.01
C ARG A 117 12.10 2.41 4.90
N ALA A 118 12.83 1.43 4.37
CA ALA A 118 13.88 0.73 5.09
C ALA A 118 14.98 1.69 5.56
N ASP A 119 15.45 2.58 4.69
CA ASP A 119 16.43 3.62 5.02
C ASP A 119 15.95 4.51 6.19
N ARG A 120 14.63 4.74 6.29
CA ARG A 120 14.03 5.50 7.37
C ARG A 120 13.95 4.70 8.68
N GLU A 121 13.61 3.42 8.59
CA GLU A 121 13.56 2.50 9.73
C GLU A 121 14.95 2.25 10.33
N GLU A 122 16.00 2.27 9.52
CA GLU A 122 17.39 2.21 9.99
C GLU A 122 17.80 3.44 10.80
N ARG A 123 17.30 4.62 10.41
CA ARG A 123 17.58 5.89 11.12
C ARG A 123 16.76 6.05 12.39
N ASP A 124 15.57 5.44 12.44
CA ASP A 124 14.66 5.50 13.57
C ASP A 124 14.11 4.10 13.89
N THR A 125 14.79 3.42 14.80
CA THR A 125 14.44 2.05 15.23
C THR A 125 13.14 1.94 16.02
N SER A 126 12.51 3.06 16.38
CA SER A 126 11.19 3.08 17.02
C SER A 126 10.05 2.85 16.01
N LEU A 127 10.33 3.00 14.73
CA LEU A 127 9.34 2.81 13.67
C LEU A 127 9.01 1.32 13.46
N PRO A 128 7.76 0.99 13.16
CA PRO A 128 7.40 -0.37 12.79
C PRO A 128 8.05 -0.76 11.45
N PRO A 129 8.44 -2.04 11.27
CA PRO A 129 9.18 -2.49 10.08
C PRO A 129 8.24 -2.71 8.88
N LEU A 130 7.51 -1.67 8.47
CA LEU A 130 6.54 -1.72 7.36
C LEU A 130 7.19 -2.09 6.03
N SER A 131 8.49 -1.77 5.86
CA SER A 131 9.24 -2.12 4.64
C SER A 131 9.28 -3.62 4.38
N ARG A 132 9.16 -4.44 5.43
CA ARG A 132 9.22 -5.90 5.37
C ARG A 132 7.85 -6.58 5.25
N TRP A 133 6.77 -5.87 5.56
CA TRP A 133 5.43 -6.46 5.60
C TRP A 133 4.78 -6.47 4.21
N GLY A 134 3.96 -7.49 3.98
CA GLY A 134 3.15 -7.60 2.76
C GLY A 134 2.13 -6.47 2.67
N LEU A 135 1.82 -6.06 1.44
CA LEU A 135 0.86 -5.02 1.13
C LEU A 135 -0.45 -5.61 0.58
N ARG A 136 -1.54 -4.93 0.90
CA ARG A 136 -2.84 -5.09 0.25
C ARG A 136 -3.22 -3.75 -0.35
N LEU A 137 -3.36 -3.72 -1.67
CA LEU A 137 -3.60 -2.54 -2.48
C LEU A 137 -4.95 -2.66 -3.15
N CYS A 138 -5.84 -1.71 -2.92
CA CYS A 138 -7.14 -1.65 -3.55
C CYS A 138 -7.26 -0.32 -4.30
N SER A 139 -7.47 -0.37 -5.61
CA SER A 139 -7.51 0.81 -6.47
C SER A 139 -8.76 0.80 -7.33
N GLU A 140 -9.49 1.91 -7.30
CA GLU A 140 -10.77 2.05 -7.99
C GLU A 140 -10.82 3.37 -8.76
N ASN A 141 -11.32 3.31 -9.99
CA ASN A 141 -11.59 4.46 -10.82
C ASN A 141 -13.09 4.80 -10.76
N ASN A 142 -13.43 6.08 -10.65
CA ASN A 142 -14.83 6.52 -10.82
C ASN A 142 -15.20 6.77 -12.30
N PHE A 143 -14.37 6.31 -13.24
CA PHE A 143 -14.54 6.43 -14.67
C PHE A 143 -14.18 5.11 -15.39
N PRO A 144 -14.67 4.88 -16.62
CA PRO A 144 -14.40 3.63 -17.33
C PRO A 144 -12.90 3.42 -17.59
N THR A 145 -12.42 2.21 -17.27
CA THR A 145 -11.04 1.80 -17.57
C THR A 145 -10.91 1.56 -19.09
N ALA A 146 -9.75 1.87 -19.64
CA ALA A 146 -9.44 1.73 -21.08
C ALA A 146 -10.28 2.61 -22.03
N ALA A 147 -10.91 3.66 -21.52
CA ALA A 147 -11.71 4.60 -22.31
C ALA A 147 -10.89 5.79 -22.87
N GLY A 148 -9.57 5.67 -22.99
CA GLY A 148 -8.70 6.77 -23.45
C GLY A 148 -8.44 7.86 -22.41
N LEU A 149 -8.90 7.69 -21.17
CA LEU A 149 -8.81 8.67 -20.08
C LEU A 149 -7.54 8.52 -19.23
N ALA A 150 -6.47 7.94 -19.77
CA ALA A 150 -5.19 7.75 -19.05
C ALA A 150 -5.32 7.09 -17.67
N SER A 151 -6.26 6.12 -17.53
CA SER A 151 -6.54 5.40 -16.27
C SER A 151 -5.30 4.75 -15.65
N SER A 152 -4.35 4.31 -16.47
CA SER A 152 -3.09 3.74 -15.98
C SER A 152 -2.18 4.78 -15.31
N ALA A 153 -2.21 6.03 -15.77
CA ALA A 153 -1.40 7.11 -15.19
C ALA A 153 -1.96 7.56 -13.84
N SER A 154 -3.26 7.83 -13.76
CA SER A 154 -3.91 8.19 -12.50
C SER A 154 -3.85 7.06 -11.47
N GLY A 155 -4.07 5.80 -11.92
CA GLY A 155 -3.95 4.62 -11.04
C GLY A 155 -2.55 4.45 -10.47
N PHE A 156 -1.52 4.63 -11.29
CA PHE A 156 -0.14 4.51 -10.84
C PHE A 156 0.26 5.66 -9.89
N ALA A 157 -0.17 6.89 -10.19
CA ALA A 157 0.05 8.05 -9.33
C ALA A 157 -0.64 7.88 -7.97
N ALA A 158 -1.93 7.47 -7.96
CA ALA A 158 -2.67 7.21 -6.73
C ALA A 158 -2.00 6.12 -5.89
N LEU A 159 -1.53 5.04 -6.52
CA LEU A 159 -0.85 3.95 -5.84
C LEU A 159 0.47 4.40 -5.22
N ALA A 160 1.30 5.10 -6.00
CA ALA A 160 2.61 5.53 -5.52
C ALA A 160 2.50 6.49 -4.32
N ILE A 161 1.61 7.50 -4.39
CA ILE A 161 1.41 8.43 -3.28
C ILE A 161 0.79 7.75 -2.07
N THR A 162 -0.12 6.79 -2.26
CA THR A 162 -0.75 6.06 -1.15
C THR A 162 0.27 5.23 -0.39
N VAL A 163 1.16 4.52 -1.09
CA VAL A 163 2.21 3.73 -0.44
C VAL A 163 3.26 4.65 0.20
N ALA A 164 3.59 5.78 -0.43
CA ALA A 164 4.48 6.78 0.16
C ALA A 164 3.91 7.34 1.48
N GLU A 165 2.62 7.67 1.50
CA GLU A 165 1.91 8.13 2.70
C GLU A 165 1.88 7.05 3.79
N LEU A 166 1.54 5.79 3.42
CA LEU A 166 1.56 4.65 4.34
C LEU A 166 2.92 4.47 4.99
N TYR A 167 3.99 4.69 4.24
CA TYR A 167 5.37 4.57 4.69
C TYR A 167 5.90 5.84 5.37
N GLY A 168 5.11 6.91 5.38
CA GLY A 168 5.48 8.20 5.94
C GLY A 168 6.63 8.87 5.16
N LEU A 169 6.67 8.71 3.84
CA LEU A 169 7.68 9.29 2.94
C LEU A 169 7.25 10.65 2.36
N SER A 170 6.01 11.04 2.55
CA SER A 170 5.43 12.32 2.14
C SER A 170 5.72 13.43 3.16
#